data_435405e2b50cf06fd09b4c5d2b09c556
#
_entry.id   435405e2b50cf06fd09b4c5d2b09c556
#
_cell.length_a   1.000
_cell.length_b   1.000
_cell.length_c   1.000
_cell.angle_alpha   90.00
_cell.angle_beta   90.00
_cell.angle_gamma   90.00
#
_symmetry.space_group_name_H-M   'P 1'
#
loop_
_entity.id
_entity.type
_entity.pdbx_description
1 polymer ?
#
loop_
_entity_poly.entity_id
_entity_poly.type
_entity_poly.pdbx_seq_one_letter_code
_entity_poly.pdbx_strand_id
1 'polypeptide(L)'
;GLGAKDIIDIQVGVDRLVPEITAPLCQAGCEFVARHALDHVPEGAEASPASWQKLYFRTLPPLRPAHIHVRVVGSANHRYALLFRDYLRHHPGPRQTIERVKRELARLHGHDADAYYAIKDPVYDLVWRAAEDWAQATGWSIEQAFES
;
A
#
# COMPACT_ATOMS: atom_id res chain seq x y z
N GLY A 1 6.72 -5.68 -12.67
CA GLY A 1 5.83 -5.80 -11.52
C GLY A 1 6.45 -6.69 -10.46
N LEU A 2 6.08 -6.49 -9.20
CA LEU A 2 6.44 -7.41 -8.11
C LEU A 2 5.75 -8.75 -8.35
N GLY A 3 6.51 -9.85 -8.38
CA GLY A 3 5.98 -11.22 -8.50
C GLY A 3 5.09 -11.56 -7.30
N ALA A 4 3.79 -11.44 -7.48
CA ALA A 4 2.76 -11.70 -6.46
C ALA A 4 1.52 -12.29 -7.13
N LYS A 5 0.47 -12.58 -6.35
CA LYS A 5 -0.86 -12.92 -6.88
C LYS A 5 -1.22 -11.92 -7.99
N ASP A 6 -1.90 -12.36 -9.04
CA ASP A 6 -2.35 -11.49 -10.15
C ASP A 6 -3.47 -10.54 -9.70
N ILE A 7 -3.14 -9.69 -8.73
CA ILE A 7 -4.01 -8.67 -8.16
C ILE A 7 -3.34 -7.31 -8.39
N ILE A 8 -4.09 -6.38 -8.94
CA ILE A 8 -3.62 -5.01 -9.16
C ILE A 8 -3.88 -4.18 -7.90
N ASP A 9 -2.86 -3.52 -7.38
CA ASP A 9 -3.03 -2.50 -6.34
C ASP A 9 -3.18 -1.12 -6.98
N ILE A 10 -4.33 -0.47 -6.74
CA ILE A 10 -4.68 0.86 -7.26
C ILE A 10 -4.73 1.83 -6.09
N GLN A 11 -4.00 2.93 -6.18
CA GLN A 11 -4.15 4.06 -5.25
C GLN A 11 -4.95 5.18 -5.90
N VAL A 12 -5.99 5.65 -5.20
CA VAL A 12 -6.81 6.81 -5.58
C VAL A 12 -6.59 7.91 -4.56
N GLY A 13 -6.10 9.06 -5.00
CA GLY A 13 -5.95 10.26 -4.17
C GLY A 13 -7.24 11.09 -4.17
N VAL A 14 -7.66 11.52 -2.98
CA VAL A 14 -8.82 12.42 -2.77
C VAL A 14 -8.46 13.54 -1.80
N ASP A 15 -9.20 14.63 -1.82
CA ASP A 15 -8.98 15.73 -0.87
C ASP A 15 -9.42 15.36 0.56
N ARG A 16 -10.44 14.51 0.66
CA ARG A 16 -10.98 14.00 1.95
C ARG A 16 -11.71 12.68 1.76
N LEU A 17 -11.70 11.84 2.80
CA LEU A 17 -12.51 10.62 2.84
C LEU A 17 -13.94 10.98 3.21
N VAL A 18 -14.88 10.75 2.30
CA VAL A 18 -16.31 11.02 2.51
C VAL A 18 -17.12 9.77 2.15
N PRO A 19 -18.27 9.53 2.83
CA PRO A 19 -19.12 8.35 2.56
C PRO A 19 -19.59 8.24 1.11
N GLU A 20 -19.75 9.37 0.43
CA GLU A 20 -20.25 9.47 -0.96
C GLU A 20 -19.34 8.77 -1.97
N ILE A 21 -18.08 8.53 -1.63
CA ILE A 21 -17.12 7.76 -2.48
C ILE A 21 -17.55 6.29 -2.60
N THR A 22 -18.23 5.76 -1.58
CA THR A 22 -18.52 4.32 -1.52
C THR A 22 -19.54 3.88 -2.56
N ALA A 23 -20.62 4.62 -2.73
CA ALA A 23 -21.72 4.22 -3.62
C ALA A 23 -21.31 4.08 -5.10
N PRO A 24 -20.58 5.02 -5.72
CA PRO A 24 -20.13 4.87 -7.10
C PRO A 24 -19.21 3.67 -7.31
N LEU A 25 -18.28 3.40 -6.38
CA LEU A 25 -17.36 2.26 -6.48
C LEU A 25 -18.11 0.93 -6.31
N CYS A 26 -19.08 0.86 -5.41
CA CYS A 26 -19.92 -0.33 -5.28
C CYS A 26 -20.78 -0.58 -6.53
N GLN A 27 -21.34 0.47 -7.14
CA GLN A 27 -22.07 0.37 -8.40
C GLN A 27 -21.17 -0.08 -9.56
N ALA A 28 -19.89 0.28 -9.52
CA ALA A 28 -18.89 -0.17 -10.49
C ALA A 28 -18.38 -1.60 -10.27
N GLY A 29 -18.96 -2.36 -9.34
CA GLY A 29 -18.61 -3.77 -9.08
C GLY A 29 -17.50 -3.96 -8.04
N CYS A 30 -17.31 -2.99 -7.15
CA CYS A 30 -16.38 -3.12 -6.03
C CYS A 30 -17.11 -3.37 -4.72
N GLU A 31 -16.47 -4.11 -3.82
CA GLU A 31 -16.92 -4.32 -2.44
C GLU A 31 -16.12 -3.42 -1.50
N PHE A 32 -16.82 -2.65 -0.67
CA PHE A 32 -16.19 -1.89 0.42
C PHE A 32 -15.87 -2.82 1.59
N VAL A 33 -14.62 -2.79 2.09
CA VAL A 33 -14.15 -3.66 3.16
C VAL A 33 -13.74 -2.81 4.37
N ALA A 34 -14.71 -2.49 5.21
CA ALA A 34 -14.56 -1.56 6.35
C ALA A 34 -13.46 -1.96 7.36
N ARG A 35 -13.21 -3.27 7.55
CA ARG A 35 -12.16 -3.74 8.49
C ARG A 35 -10.73 -3.35 8.08
N HIS A 36 -10.53 -2.87 6.85
CA HIS A 36 -9.24 -2.40 6.34
C HIS A 36 -9.18 -0.87 6.19
N ALA A 37 -9.95 -0.15 7.03
CA ALA A 37 -10.01 1.30 7.02
C ALA A 37 -8.74 2.00 7.53
N LEU A 38 -7.79 1.25 8.08
CA LEU A 38 -6.49 1.73 8.53
C LEU A 38 -5.37 0.98 7.81
N ASP A 39 -4.33 1.71 7.40
CA ASP A 39 -3.08 1.08 6.99
C ASP A 39 -2.20 0.77 8.21
N HIS A 40 -1.27 -0.18 8.03
CA HIS A 40 -0.20 -0.40 8.99
C HIS A 40 0.64 0.87 9.16
N VAL A 41 0.91 1.24 10.41
CA VAL A 41 1.78 2.36 10.76
C VAL A 41 3.19 1.83 11.00
N PRO A 42 4.19 2.17 10.16
CA PRO A 42 5.56 1.73 10.38
C PRO A 42 6.12 2.23 11.71
N GLU A 43 6.96 1.44 12.34
CA GLU A 43 7.63 1.85 13.56
C GLU A 43 8.49 3.11 13.33
N GLY A 44 8.24 4.16 14.13
CA GLY A 44 8.90 5.46 14.00
C GLY A 44 8.24 6.44 13.00
N ALA A 45 7.16 6.04 12.33
CA ALA A 45 6.36 6.96 11.53
C ALA A 45 5.42 7.81 12.39
N GLU A 46 4.79 8.81 11.78
CA GLU A 46 3.74 9.60 12.43
C GLU A 46 2.61 8.67 12.89
N ALA A 47 2.29 8.71 14.17
CA ALA A 47 1.32 7.82 14.81
C ALA A 47 -0.11 8.35 14.77
N SER A 48 -0.41 9.49 14.14
CA SER A 48 -1.77 10.02 14.04
C SER A 48 -2.67 9.04 13.26
N PRO A 49 -3.71 8.46 13.85
CA PRO A 49 -4.60 7.54 13.14
C PRO A 49 -5.25 8.16 11.90
N ALA A 50 -5.51 9.47 11.93
CA ALA A 50 -6.09 10.19 10.80
C ALA A 50 -5.18 10.17 9.56
N SER A 51 -3.86 10.22 9.76
CA SER A 51 -2.86 10.19 8.67
C SER A 51 -2.74 8.83 7.97
N TRP A 52 -3.34 7.78 8.57
CA TRP A 52 -3.26 6.40 8.07
C TRP A 52 -4.62 5.82 7.70
N GLN A 53 -5.68 6.62 7.76
CA GLN A 53 -7.03 6.24 7.33
C GLN A 53 -7.11 6.12 5.81
N LYS A 54 -7.96 5.17 5.37
CA LYS A 54 -8.30 4.96 3.96
C LYS A 54 -9.70 4.39 3.80
N LEU A 55 -10.26 4.46 2.60
CA LEU A 55 -11.30 3.52 2.20
C LEU A 55 -10.65 2.42 1.37
N TYR A 56 -11.03 1.18 1.65
CA TYR A 56 -10.47 0.03 0.96
C TYR A 56 -11.59 -0.76 0.26
N PHE A 57 -11.35 -1.02 -1.01
CA PHE A 57 -12.26 -1.79 -1.85
C PHE A 57 -11.51 -2.94 -2.53
N ARG A 58 -12.24 -3.98 -2.88
CA ARG A 58 -11.80 -5.03 -3.78
C ARG A 58 -12.79 -5.16 -4.93
N THR A 59 -12.31 -5.47 -6.11
CA THR A 59 -13.20 -5.79 -7.23
C THR A 59 -13.86 -7.15 -7.02
N LEU A 60 -15.11 -7.28 -7.52
CA LEU A 60 -15.86 -8.53 -7.55
C LEU A 60 -15.85 -9.13 -8.97
N PRO A 61 -16.00 -10.46 -9.11
CA PRO A 61 -16.19 -11.07 -10.41
C PRO A 61 -17.39 -10.45 -11.15
N PRO A 62 -17.33 -10.27 -12.47
CA PRO A 62 -16.30 -10.75 -13.40
C PRO A 62 -15.09 -9.81 -13.60
N LEU A 63 -14.96 -8.76 -12.80
CA LEU A 63 -13.86 -7.81 -12.93
C LEU A 63 -12.51 -8.48 -12.59
N ARG A 64 -11.43 -8.00 -13.22
CA ARG A 64 -10.08 -8.42 -12.88
C ARG A 64 -9.79 -8.12 -11.40
N PRO A 65 -9.18 -9.06 -10.64
CA PRO A 65 -8.88 -8.84 -9.23
C PRO A 65 -8.02 -7.59 -9.01
N ALA A 66 -8.55 -6.65 -8.22
CA ALA A 66 -7.84 -5.44 -7.82
C ALA A 66 -8.19 -5.03 -6.39
N HIS A 67 -7.23 -4.43 -5.72
CA HIS A 67 -7.39 -3.72 -4.46
C HIS A 67 -7.35 -2.22 -4.73
N ILE A 68 -8.34 -1.49 -4.25
CA ILE A 68 -8.42 -0.04 -4.43
C ILE A 68 -8.28 0.62 -3.06
N HIS A 69 -7.23 1.39 -2.90
CA HIS A 69 -6.91 2.15 -1.70
C HIS A 69 -7.19 3.63 -1.97
N VAL A 70 -8.27 4.16 -1.38
CA VAL A 70 -8.58 5.59 -1.46
C VAL A 70 -7.97 6.28 -0.26
N ARG A 71 -7.07 7.22 -0.50
CA ARG A 71 -6.29 7.94 0.53
C ARG A 71 -6.38 9.44 0.32
N VAL A 72 -6.23 10.20 1.41
CA VAL A 72 -6.14 11.66 1.31
C VAL A 72 -4.79 12.03 0.71
N VAL A 73 -4.79 12.89 -0.29
CA VAL A 73 -3.55 13.40 -0.91
C VAL A 73 -2.68 14.09 0.14
N GLY A 74 -1.41 13.76 0.18
CA GLY A 74 -0.47 14.29 1.18
C GLY A 74 -0.50 13.62 2.55
N SER A 75 -1.45 12.71 2.84
CA SER A 75 -1.44 11.96 4.08
C SER A 75 -0.25 11.01 4.18
N ALA A 76 0.08 10.56 5.40
CA ALA A 76 1.24 9.69 5.64
C ALA A 76 1.18 8.39 4.85
N ASN A 77 0.03 7.73 4.80
CA ASN A 77 -0.14 6.50 4.02
C ASN A 77 -0.16 6.72 2.50
N HIS A 78 -0.60 7.90 2.03
CA HIS A 78 -0.48 8.26 0.61
C HIS A 78 0.98 8.41 0.21
N ARG A 79 1.76 9.16 1.01
CA ARG A 79 3.20 9.33 0.81
C ARG A 79 3.95 8.00 0.93
N TYR A 80 3.64 7.20 1.97
CA TYR A 80 4.24 5.88 2.19
C TYR A 80 4.18 5.00 0.92
N ALA A 81 3.00 4.88 0.32
CA ALA A 81 2.81 4.00 -0.83
C ALA A 81 3.63 4.45 -2.05
N LEU A 82 3.71 5.76 -2.30
CA LEU A 82 4.48 6.32 -3.41
C LEU A 82 5.99 6.19 -3.17
N LEU A 83 6.45 6.55 -1.98
CA LEU A 83 7.87 6.45 -1.60
C LEU A 83 8.36 5.00 -1.67
N PHE A 84 7.60 4.06 -1.10
CA PHE A 84 7.94 2.64 -1.11
C PHE A 84 8.04 2.09 -2.54
N ARG A 85 7.08 2.46 -3.40
CA ARG A 85 7.08 2.11 -4.83
C ARG A 85 8.34 2.60 -5.52
N ASP A 86 8.66 3.88 -5.37
CA ASP A 86 9.75 4.53 -6.09
C ASP A 86 11.11 4.06 -5.57
N TYR A 87 11.24 3.90 -4.25
CA TYR A 87 12.43 3.29 -3.66
C TYR A 87 12.70 1.89 -4.26
N LEU A 88 11.70 1.02 -4.32
CA LEU A 88 11.86 -0.32 -4.90
C LEU A 88 12.13 -0.32 -6.41
N ARG A 89 11.68 0.71 -7.14
CA ARG A 89 12.01 0.89 -8.55
C ARG A 89 13.49 1.21 -8.75
N HIS A 90 14.05 2.03 -7.87
CA HIS A 90 15.45 2.43 -7.94
C HIS A 90 16.42 1.43 -7.29
N HIS A 91 15.93 0.50 -6.47
CA HIS A 91 16.74 -0.44 -5.71
C HIS A 91 16.37 -1.90 -6.02
N PRO A 92 17.02 -2.53 -7.03
CA PRO A 92 16.72 -3.91 -7.43
C PRO A 92 16.92 -4.95 -6.34
N GLY A 93 17.91 -4.78 -5.46
CA GLY A 93 18.18 -5.70 -4.34
C GLY A 93 17.02 -5.79 -3.34
N PRO A 94 16.62 -4.69 -2.69
CA PRO A 94 15.43 -4.65 -1.84
C PRO A 94 14.17 -5.16 -2.55
N ARG A 95 13.95 -4.79 -3.82
CA ARG A 95 12.82 -5.28 -4.61
C ARG A 95 12.79 -6.81 -4.70
N GLN A 96 13.91 -7.44 -5.08
CA GLN A 96 14.00 -8.90 -5.19
C GLN A 96 13.78 -9.58 -3.83
N THR A 97 14.30 -8.98 -2.76
CA THR A 97 14.11 -9.47 -1.39
C THR A 97 12.63 -9.45 -1.01
N ILE A 98 11.93 -8.33 -1.23
CA ILE A 98 10.48 -8.22 -0.97
C ILE A 98 9.68 -9.22 -1.80
N GLU A 99 10.02 -9.40 -3.08
CA GLU A 99 9.38 -10.41 -3.93
C GLU A 99 9.54 -11.82 -3.37
N ARG A 100 10.75 -12.17 -2.92
CA ARG A 100 11.04 -13.48 -2.31
C ARG A 100 10.27 -13.66 -1.01
N VAL A 101 10.30 -12.68 -0.10
CA VAL A 101 9.57 -12.71 1.17
C VAL A 101 8.07 -12.91 0.92
N LYS A 102 7.46 -12.12 0.03
CA LYS A 102 6.03 -12.26 -0.32
C LYS A 102 5.69 -13.65 -0.86
N ARG A 103 6.54 -14.22 -1.70
CA ARG A 103 6.34 -15.55 -2.28
C ARG A 103 6.39 -16.63 -1.22
N GLU A 104 7.39 -16.61 -0.33
CA GLU A 104 7.51 -17.58 0.74
C GLU A 104 6.39 -17.45 1.78
N LEU A 105 6.00 -16.22 2.13
CA LEU A 105 4.86 -15.99 3.01
C LEU A 105 3.55 -16.51 2.41
N ALA A 106 3.32 -16.28 1.12
CA ALA A 106 2.12 -16.82 0.46
C ALA A 106 2.12 -18.36 0.42
N ARG A 107 3.30 -18.98 0.28
CA ARG A 107 3.45 -20.44 0.27
C ARG A 107 3.26 -21.05 1.66
N LEU A 108 3.79 -20.42 2.72
CA LEU A 108 3.80 -20.97 4.08
C LEU A 108 2.58 -20.54 4.91
N HIS A 109 2.11 -19.31 4.72
CA HIS A 109 1.07 -18.68 5.53
C HIS A 109 -0.10 -18.13 4.70
N GLY A 110 -0.33 -18.67 3.50
CA GLY A 110 -1.38 -18.19 2.59
C GLY A 110 -2.81 -18.32 3.12
N HIS A 111 -3.03 -19.14 4.15
CA HIS A 111 -4.33 -19.33 4.80
C HIS A 111 -4.39 -18.69 6.20
N ASP A 112 -3.29 -18.15 6.70
CA ASP A 112 -3.18 -17.49 8.00
C ASP A 112 -2.73 -16.04 7.79
N ALA A 113 -3.71 -15.15 7.73
CA ALA A 113 -3.47 -13.73 7.48
C ALA A 113 -2.68 -13.08 8.63
N ASP A 114 -2.92 -13.49 9.88
CA ASP A 114 -2.26 -12.91 11.04
C ASP A 114 -0.77 -13.27 11.05
N ALA A 115 -0.43 -14.54 10.84
CA ALA A 115 0.96 -14.98 10.69
C ALA A 115 1.64 -14.33 9.47
N TYR A 116 0.91 -14.18 8.35
CA TYR A 116 1.42 -13.50 7.16
C TYR A 116 1.83 -12.06 7.46
N TYR A 117 0.94 -11.28 8.09
CA TYR A 117 1.20 -9.87 8.38
C TYR A 117 2.20 -9.69 9.52
N ALA A 118 2.20 -10.55 10.55
CA ALA A 118 3.17 -10.51 11.65
C ALA A 118 4.63 -10.60 11.17
N ILE A 119 4.87 -11.28 10.03
CA ILE A 119 6.21 -11.38 9.44
C ILE A 119 6.42 -10.30 8.38
N LYS A 120 5.40 -10.03 7.56
CA LYS A 120 5.51 -9.07 6.46
C LYS A 120 5.77 -7.65 6.95
N ASP A 121 5.02 -7.20 7.95
CA ASP A 121 5.02 -5.79 8.35
C ASP A 121 6.39 -5.35 8.91
N PRO A 122 7.07 -6.07 9.81
CA PRO A 122 8.43 -5.69 10.23
C PRO A 122 9.46 -5.63 9.09
N VAL A 123 9.34 -6.50 8.08
CA VAL A 123 10.22 -6.46 6.90
C VAL A 123 9.94 -5.21 6.07
N TYR A 124 8.69 -4.83 5.93
CA TYR A 124 8.28 -3.62 5.22
C TYR A 124 8.73 -2.36 5.97
N ASP A 125 8.70 -2.37 7.31
CA ASP A 125 9.20 -1.25 8.14
C ASP A 125 10.70 -1.02 7.94
N LEU A 126 11.49 -2.08 7.84
CA LEU A 126 12.92 -1.95 7.53
C LEU A 126 13.17 -1.33 6.15
N VAL A 127 12.39 -1.76 5.14
CA VAL A 127 12.49 -1.19 3.78
C VAL A 127 12.02 0.26 3.76
N TRP A 128 10.95 0.58 4.50
CA TRP A 128 10.45 1.95 4.61
C TRP A 128 11.47 2.89 5.23
N ARG A 129 12.17 2.49 6.30
CA ARG A 129 13.25 3.29 6.90
C ARG A 129 14.34 3.60 5.87
N ALA A 130 14.78 2.60 5.12
CA ALA A 130 15.76 2.80 4.05
C ALA A 130 15.23 3.71 2.93
N ALA A 131 13.93 3.65 2.64
CA ALA A 131 13.28 4.54 1.68
C ALA A 131 13.22 5.99 2.19
N GLU A 132 12.98 6.21 3.48
CA GLU A 132 13.03 7.55 4.08
C GLU A 132 14.44 8.16 4.00
N ASP A 133 15.47 7.39 4.34
CA ASP A 133 16.87 7.82 4.21
C ASP A 133 17.22 8.18 2.76
N TRP A 134 16.75 7.35 1.81
CA TRP A 134 16.93 7.61 0.39
C TRP A 134 16.19 8.88 -0.06
N ALA A 135 14.97 9.09 0.41
CA ALA A 135 14.18 10.28 0.08
C ALA A 135 14.88 11.56 0.56
N GLN A 136 15.42 11.54 1.78
CA GLN A 136 16.20 12.67 2.32
C GLN A 136 17.48 12.93 1.50
N ALA A 137 18.20 11.87 1.16
CA ALA A 137 19.47 11.98 0.40
C ALA A 137 19.27 12.47 -1.04
N THR A 138 18.13 12.16 -1.66
CA THR A 138 17.85 12.51 -3.07
C THR A 138 16.93 13.71 -3.25
N GLY A 139 16.31 14.21 -2.18
CA GLY A 139 15.30 15.26 -2.26
C GLY A 139 13.99 14.78 -2.88
N TRP A 140 13.68 13.46 -2.78
CA TRP A 140 12.44 12.90 -3.33
C TRP A 140 11.20 13.58 -2.74
N SER A 141 10.24 13.89 -3.58
CA SER A 141 8.94 14.46 -3.19
C SER A 141 7.77 13.74 -3.86
N ILE A 142 6.57 13.95 -3.32
CA ILE A 142 5.33 13.35 -3.88
C ILE A 142 5.07 13.85 -5.30
N GLU A 143 5.37 15.11 -5.59
CA GLU A 143 5.19 15.73 -6.91
C GLU A 143 5.97 14.97 -7.98
N GLN A 144 7.24 14.65 -7.70
CA GLN A 144 8.11 13.88 -8.60
C GLN A 144 7.60 12.46 -8.85
N ALA A 145 6.87 11.89 -7.89
CA ALA A 145 6.31 10.54 -8.00
C ALA A 145 5.23 10.39 -9.09
N PHE A 146 4.69 11.49 -9.60
CA PHE A 146 3.73 11.51 -10.71
C PHE A 146 4.37 11.84 -12.07
N GLU A 147 5.64 12.24 -12.10
CA GLU A 147 6.38 12.58 -13.32
C GLU A 147 7.20 11.39 -13.86
N SER A 148 7.28 10.26 -13.11
CA SER A 148 8.16 9.12 -13.37
C SER A 148 7.41 7.87 -13.96
#